data_752c00483839986d3230c9220257d82a
#
_entry.id   752c00483839986d3230c9220257d82a
#
_cell.length_a   1.000
_cell.length_b   1.000
_cell.length_c   1.000
_cell.angle_alpha   90.00
_cell.angle_beta   90.00
_cell.angle_gamma   90.00
#
_symmetry.space_group_name_H-M   'P 1'
#
loop_
_entity.id
_entity.type
_entity.pdbx_description
1 polymer ?
#
loop_
_entity_poly.entity_id
_entity_poly.type
_entity_poly.pdbx_seq_one_letter_code
_entity_poly.pdbx_strand_id
1 'polypeptide(L)'
;MEEITPRLTNVKLPVASNFPAVDDDFDNPLSAEGIELGRRLFYDTKLSGNNRVSCASCHRQNIAFTDAVALTNIGVSARKLDRHTPSLFNLAWSKTGLFWDGGSTNLESQAFGPLTNPDEMNQNLTELEAELKQIPDYVKRFKVVFGEEIKSANIVKSLAQFQRTLISDNAKYDKYIRNEDGVILNDLELAGMKLVKEKCASCHSGALFTDNQYHNNGLDASFSDDHEGIFQGRFRVTFNPNDLGKFKTPSLRNVMVTAPYMHDGRFNTIDDVLDHYNSGIQASATLDQSLKQNAGNPGIPISSTEKLAIKSFLSALTDHTFINNKKFSNPN
;
A
#
# COMPACT_ATOMS: atom_id res chain seq x y z
N MET A 1 -12.89 0.58 45.09
CA MET A 1 -13.27 1.38 43.90
C MET A 1 -13.24 0.42 42.74
N GLU A 2 -14.38 0.10 42.13
CA GLU A 2 -14.41 -0.67 40.89
C GLU A 2 -13.67 0.15 39.84
N GLU A 3 -12.61 -0.42 39.28
CA GLU A 3 -11.94 0.15 38.12
C GLU A 3 -12.94 0.09 36.92
N ILE A 4 -13.57 1.22 36.63
CA ILE A 4 -14.44 1.32 35.45
C ILE A 4 -13.53 1.11 34.23
N THR A 5 -13.54 -0.10 33.66
CA THR A 5 -12.87 -0.35 32.39
C THR A 5 -13.53 0.56 31.34
N PRO A 6 -12.81 1.47 30.71
CA PRO A 6 -13.39 2.37 29.70
C PRO A 6 -14.01 1.52 28.60
N ARG A 7 -15.27 1.77 28.28
CA ARG A 7 -15.92 1.09 27.15
C ARG A 7 -15.37 1.65 25.84
N LEU A 8 -14.73 0.79 25.04
CA LEU A 8 -14.23 1.18 23.72
C LEU A 8 -15.37 1.59 22.78
N THR A 9 -15.11 2.60 21.97
CA THR A 9 -16.03 3.05 20.92
C THR A 9 -15.79 2.23 19.68
N ASN A 10 -16.60 1.20 19.43
CA ASN A 10 -16.49 0.36 18.25
C ASN A 10 -16.67 1.18 16.96
N VAL A 11 -15.82 0.94 15.99
CA VAL A 11 -15.86 1.58 14.68
C VAL A 11 -16.06 0.53 13.60
N LYS A 12 -17.01 0.78 12.70
CA LYS A 12 -17.12 0.07 11.41
C LYS A 12 -16.44 0.88 10.34
N LEU A 13 -15.74 0.20 9.43
CA LEU A 13 -15.14 0.88 8.29
C LEU A 13 -16.24 1.48 7.41
N PRO A 14 -16.15 2.77 7.07
CA PRO A 14 -17.05 3.36 6.09
C PRO A 14 -16.71 2.80 4.70
N VAL A 15 -17.59 1.99 4.14
CA VAL A 15 -17.41 1.41 2.80
C VAL A 15 -18.34 2.12 1.84
N ALA A 16 -17.77 2.77 0.82
CA ALA A 16 -18.53 3.41 -0.24
C ALA A 16 -19.34 2.39 -1.04
N SER A 17 -20.52 2.79 -1.55
CA SER A 17 -21.45 1.89 -2.23
C SER A 17 -20.92 1.26 -3.52
N ASN A 18 -19.90 1.86 -4.13
CA ASN A 18 -19.22 1.31 -5.31
C ASN A 18 -18.02 0.39 -4.98
N PHE A 19 -17.72 0.20 -3.68
CA PHE A 19 -16.66 -0.70 -3.23
C PHE A 19 -17.22 -2.08 -2.86
N PRO A 20 -16.43 -3.16 -2.97
CA PRO A 20 -16.81 -4.45 -2.46
C PRO A 20 -16.95 -4.38 -0.93
N ALA A 21 -17.82 -5.21 -0.36
CA ALA A 21 -17.90 -5.35 1.09
C ALA A 21 -16.51 -5.68 1.66
N VAL A 22 -16.16 -5.07 2.78
CA VAL A 22 -15.00 -5.47 3.55
C VAL A 22 -15.44 -6.54 4.56
N ASP A 23 -14.60 -7.54 4.72
CA ASP A 23 -14.72 -8.48 5.84
C ASP A 23 -14.19 -7.75 7.07
N ASP A 24 -15.08 -7.34 7.96
CA ASP A 24 -14.76 -6.59 9.17
C ASP A 24 -14.66 -7.47 10.43
N ASP A 25 -14.72 -8.79 10.27
CA ASP A 25 -14.45 -9.78 11.33
C ASP A 25 -12.94 -9.95 11.53
N PHE A 26 -12.32 -8.88 11.99
CA PHE A 26 -10.90 -8.88 12.30
C PHE A 26 -10.66 -9.40 13.73
N ASP A 27 -9.65 -10.25 13.92
CA ASP A 27 -9.15 -10.65 15.26
C ASP A 27 -8.72 -9.45 16.13
N ASN A 28 -8.56 -8.29 15.50
CA ASN A 28 -8.22 -7.01 16.07
C ASN A 28 -9.31 -6.00 15.71
N PRO A 29 -10.46 -6.01 16.42
CA PRO A 29 -11.60 -5.16 16.10
C PRO A 29 -11.26 -3.67 16.24
N LEU A 30 -11.86 -2.87 15.38
CA LEU A 30 -11.59 -1.44 15.32
C LEU A 30 -12.28 -0.70 16.46
N SER A 31 -11.53 0.16 17.13
CA SER A 31 -12.06 1.14 18.08
C SER A 31 -11.52 2.53 17.80
N ALA A 32 -12.29 3.56 18.12
CA ALA A 32 -11.84 4.94 17.93
C ALA A 32 -10.55 5.22 18.71
N GLU A 33 -10.44 4.66 19.90
CA GLU A 33 -9.28 4.80 20.77
C GLU A 33 -8.05 4.05 20.21
N GLY A 34 -8.25 2.84 19.66
CA GLY A 34 -7.18 2.05 19.03
C GLY A 34 -6.68 2.66 17.72
N ILE A 35 -7.59 3.20 16.90
CA ILE A 35 -7.26 3.94 15.67
C ILE A 35 -6.42 5.18 16.00
N GLU A 36 -6.84 5.96 16.99
CA GLU A 36 -6.09 7.17 17.40
C GLU A 36 -4.72 6.82 18.01
N LEU A 37 -4.62 5.75 18.80
CA LEU A 37 -3.35 5.25 19.29
C LEU A 37 -2.44 4.83 18.13
N GLY A 38 -2.97 4.08 17.16
CA GLY A 38 -2.23 3.67 15.97
C GLY A 38 -1.76 4.86 15.13
N ARG A 39 -2.60 5.89 14.98
CA ARG A 39 -2.23 7.13 14.29
C ARG A 39 -1.05 7.83 14.98
N ARG A 40 -1.08 7.96 16.31
CA ARG A 40 0.04 8.55 17.06
C ARG A 40 1.33 7.76 16.89
N LEU A 41 1.26 6.44 17.03
CA LEU A 41 2.42 5.55 16.83
C LEU A 41 2.97 5.65 15.40
N PHE A 42 2.13 5.75 14.39
CA PHE A 42 2.55 5.86 12.99
C PHE A 42 3.42 7.10 12.71
N TYR A 43 3.18 8.19 13.42
CA TYR A 43 3.94 9.44 13.31
C TYR A 43 5.06 9.59 14.36
N ASP A 44 5.16 8.67 15.33
CA ASP A 44 6.14 8.79 16.41
C ASP A 44 7.50 8.19 16.02
N THR A 45 8.54 9.00 16.08
CA THR A 45 9.92 8.59 15.79
C THR A 45 10.51 7.66 16.84
N LYS A 46 9.90 7.55 18.02
CA LYS A 46 10.29 6.58 19.05
C LYS A 46 10.16 5.12 18.62
N LEU A 47 9.42 4.86 17.53
CA LEU A 47 9.32 3.52 16.96
C LEU A 47 10.58 3.08 16.21
N SER A 48 11.61 3.92 16.08
CA SER A 48 12.90 3.53 15.49
C SER A 48 14.03 3.52 16.53
N GLY A 49 14.98 2.61 16.38
CA GLY A 49 16.10 2.43 17.30
C GLY A 49 17.01 3.64 17.48
N ASN A 50 16.93 4.65 16.60
CA ASN A 50 17.62 5.92 16.73
C ASN A 50 16.71 7.10 17.10
N ASN A 51 15.42 6.87 17.31
CA ASN A 51 14.41 7.88 17.63
C ASN A 51 14.29 9.02 16.58
N ARG A 52 14.58 8.74 15.29
CA ARG A 52 14.56 9.75 14.20
C ARG A 52 13.64 9.40 13.04
N VAL A 53 13.27 8.14 12.91
CA VAL A 53 12.46 7.61 11.80
C VAL A 53 11.10 7.16 12.32
N SER A 54 10.04 7.53 11.64
CA SER A 54 8.68 7.02 11.88
C SER A 54 8.14 6.37 10.61
N CYS A 55 7.00 5.68 10.69
CA CYS A 55 6.33 5.16 9.48
C CYS A 55 6.06 6.30 8.47
N ALA A 56 5.67 7.46 8.97
CA ALA A 56 5.39 8.65 8.15
C ALA A 56 6.64 9.24 7.47
N SER A 57 7.85 8.85 7.85
CA SER A 57 9.08 9.28 7.17
C SER A 57 9.14 8.73 5.74
N CYS A 58 8.69 7.48 5.54
CA CYS A 58 8.62 6.81 4.24
C CYS A 58 7.19 6.78 3.67
N HIS A 59 6.17 6.85 4.50
CA HIS A 59 4.77 6.81 4.08
C HIS A 59 4.09 8.17 4.25
N ARG A 60 4.33 9.09 3.30
CA ARG A 60 3.85 10.48 3.36
C ARG A 60 2.41 10.60 2.84
N GLN A 61 1.52 11.14 3.66
CA GLN A 61 0.10 11.25 3.36
C GLN A 61 -0.21 11.96 2.04
N ASN A 62 0.46 13.09 1.78
CA ASN A 62 0.20 13.94 0.61
C ASN A 62 0.51 13.29 -0.75
N ILE A 63 1.16 12.14 -0.74
CA ILE A 63 1.44 11.30 -1.91
C ILE A 63 0.91 9.87 -1.68
N ALA A 64 -0.27 9.77 -1.08
CA ALA A 64 -0.98 8.52 -0.82
C ALA A 64 -0.16 7.49 0.00
N PHE A 65 0.60 7.95 0.98
CA PHE A 65 1.39 7.14 1.90
C PHE A 65 2.48 6.28 1.21
N THR A 66 3.16 6.84 0.21
CA THR A 66 4.45 6.39 -0.32
C THR A 66 5.52 7.47 -0.11
N ASP A 67 6.71 7.39 -0.72
CA ASP A 67 7.83 8.31 -0.43
C ASP A 67 8.34 9.15 -1.60
N ALA A 68 7.91 8.90 -2.83
CA ALA A 68 8.39 9.54 -4.07
C ALA A 68 9.90 9.34 -4.34
N VAL A 69 10.49 8.27 -3.83
CA VAL A 69 11.89 7.90 -4.06
C VAL A 69 11.92 6.46 -4.58
N ALA A 70 12.74 6.18 -5.59
CA ALA A 70 12.80 4.83 -6.16
C ALA A 70 13.18 3.80 -5.09
N LEU A 71 14.33 3.99 -4.47
CA LEU A 71 14.83 3.15 -3.39
C LEU A 71 15.29 4.07 -2.25
N THR A 72 14.47 4.19 -1.22
CA THR A 72 14.71 5.10 -0.10
C THR A 72 15.92 4.68 0.73
N ASN A 73 16.58 5.66 1.33
CA ASN A 73 17.67 5.48 2.31
C ASN A 73 17.41 6.27 3.61
N ILE A 74 16.14 6.58 3.88
CA ILE A 74 15.77 7.35 5.09
C ILE A 74 15.87 6.50 6.35
N GLY A 75 15.94 5.17 6.24
CA GLY A 75 16.05 4.26 7.38
C GLY A 75 17.25 4.51 8.29
N VAL A 76 17.27 3.83 9.42
CA VAL A 76 18.27 4.03 10.50
C VAL A 76 19.71 3.83 10.01
N SER A 77 19.92 2.85 9.11
CA SER A 77 21.27 2.57 8.54
C SER A 77 21.70 3.55 7.46
N ALA A 78 20.80 4.34 6.90
CA ALA A 78 20.99 5.16 5.71
C ALA A 78 21.38 4.37 4.43
N ARG A 79 21.25 3.03 4.43
CA ARG A 79 21.42 2.19 3.25
C ARG A 79 20.19 2.27 2.37
N LYS A 80 20.36 2.18 1.06
CA LYS A 80 19.22 2.06 0.12
C LYS A 80 18.50 0.74 0.34
N LEU A 81 17.17 0.81 0.38
CA LEU A 81 16.32 -0.39 0.36
C LEU A 81 16.31 -0.99 -1.04
N ASP A 82 15.99 -2.29 -1.12
CA ASP A 82 15.94 -3.02 -2.40
C ASP A 82 14.58 -2.91 -3.11
N ARG A 83 13.59 -2.28 -2.47
CA ARG A 83 12.24 -2.12 -3.01
C ARG A 83 11.68 -0.74 -2.76
N HIS A 84 10.85 -0.30 -3.70
CA HIS A 84 10.10 0.94 -3.57
C HIS A 84 9.06 0.85 -2.45
N THR A 85 8.89 1.95 -1.72
CA THR A 85 7.90 2.07 -0.63
C THR A 85 6.48 1.98 -1.18
N PRO A 86 5.71 0.90 -0.89
CA PRO A 86 4.35 0.77 -1.38
C PRO A 86 3.40 1.75 -0.69
N SER A 87 2.36 2.17 -1.41
CA SER A 87 1.30 3.01 -0.85
C SER A 87 0.48 2.27 0.21
N LEU A 88 0.06 2.99 1.27
CA LEU A 88 -0.77 2.44 2.34
C LEU A 88 -2.21 2.98 2.24
N PHE A 89 -3.00 2.46 1.32
CA PHE A 89 -4.43 2.73 1.27
C PHE A 89 -5.22 1.51 0.79
N ASN A 90 -6.46 1.41 1.20
CA ASN A 90 -7.38 0.31 0.89
C ASN A 90 -6.85 -1.08 1.27
N LEU A 91 -5.94 -1.16 2.25
CA LEU A 91 -5.32 -2.41 2.68
C LEU A 91 -6.30 -3.33 3.46
N ALA A 92 -7.44 -2.82 3.91
CA ALA A 92 -8.50 -3.63 4.51
C ALA A 92 -9.03 -4.72 3.56
N TRP A 93 -8.88 -4.54 2.23
CA TRP A 93 -9.25 -5.52 1.20
C TRP A 93 -8.11 -6.44 0.76
N SER A 94 -6.90 -6.28 1.30
CA SER A 94 -5.75 -7.08 0.90
C SER A 94 -5.74 -8.43 1.62
N LYS A 95 -6.34 -9.45 1.01
CA LYS A 95 -6.47 -10.82 1.58
C LYS A 95 -5.38 -11.79 1.11
N THR A 96 -4.59 -11.43 0.10
CA THR A 96 -3.60 -12.33 -0.53
C THR A 96 -2.19 -12.12 -0.03
N GLY A 97 -2.01 -11.32 1.00
CA GLY A 97 -0.71 -10.94 1.57
C GLY A 97 -0.32 -9.51 1.27
N LEU A 98 0.66 -9.02 2.00
CA LEU A 98 1.19 -7.65 1.98
C LEU A 98 2.66 -7.66 1.53
N PHE A 99 3.26 -6.49 1.35
CA PHE A 99 4.50 -6.28 0.60
C PHE A 99 4.34 -6.59 -0.90
N TRP A 100 5.38 -6.34 -1.66
CA TRP A 100 5.41 -6.62 -3.10
C TRP A 100 5.36 -8.11 -3.45
N ASP A 101 5.77 -8.98 -2.52
CA ASP A 101 5.86 -10.43 -2.68
C ASP A 101 4.82 -11.22 -1.87
N GLY A 102 4.05 -10.55 -1.01
CA GLY A 102 3.09 -11.20 -0.13
C GLY A 102 3.72 -11.90 1.07
N GLY A 103 4.90 -11.46 1.49
CA GLY A 103 5.66 -12.04 2.61
C GLY A 103 5.00 -11.88 3.99
N SER A 104 3.91 -11.11 4.09
CA SER A 104 3.13 -10.99 5.33
C SER A 104 1.64 -11.23 5.06
N THR A 105 0.96 -11.91 5.98
CA THR A 105 -0.44 -12.34 5.80
C THR A 105 -1.46 -11.29 6.22
N ASN A 106 -1.12 -10.40 7.14
CA ASN A 106 -2.00 -9.35 7.66
C ASN A 106 -1.20 -8.10 8.08
N LEU A 107 -1.89 -7.01 8.42
CA LEU A 107 -1.28 -5.74 8.78
C LEU A 107 -0.50 -5.80 10.10
N GLU A 108 -0.93 -6.62 11.04
CA GLU A 108 -0.25 -6.81 12.32
C GLU A 108 1.12 -7.46 12.13
N SER A 109 1.19 -8.54 11.37
CA SER A 109 2.46 -9.22 11.06
C SER A 109 3.34 -8.37 10.14
N GLN A 110 2.75 -7.60 9.22
CA GLN A 110 3.48 -6.73 8.32
C GLN A 110 4.26 -5.65 9.07
N ALA A 111 3.66 -5.05 10.10
CA ALA A 111 4.29 -3.96 10.83
C ALA A 111 5.57 -4.37 11.57
N PHE A 112 5.74 -5.64 11.91
CA PHE A 112 7.00 -6.14 12.50
C PHE A 112 8.18 -6.04 11.53
N GLY A 113 7.95 -6.22 10.22
CA GLY A 113 9.00 -6.16 9.21
C GLY A 113 9.78 -4.84 9.28
N PRO A 114 9.18 -3.68 8.95
CA PRO A 114 9.88 -2.39 9.00
C PRO A 114 10.34 -1.99 10.41
N LEU A 115 9.63 -2.38 11.48
CA LEU A 115 10.05 -2.09 12.84
C LEU A 115 11.41 -2.72 13.17
N THR A 116 11.65 -3.98 12.77
CA THR A 116 12.85 -4.74 13.15
C THR A 116 13.93 -4.75 12.08
N ASN A 117 13.62 -4.36 10.84
CA ASN A 117 14.58 -4.35 9.75
C ASN A 117 15.73 -3.34 10.04
N PRO A 118 17.00 -3.79 10.03
CA PRO A 118 18.16 -2.93 10.30
C PRO A 118 18.29 -1.74 9.35
N ASP A 119 17.82 -1.87 8.12
CA ASP A 119 17.90 -0.83 7.10
C ASP A 119 16.67 0.10 7.08
N GLU A 120 15.63 -0.22 7.88
CA GLU A 120 14.43 0.62 8.03
C GLU A 120 14.39 1.26 9.44
N MET A 121 13.64 0.72 10.39
CA MET A 121 13.49 1.32 11.73
C MET A 121 14.45 0.74 12.78
N ASN A 122 15.03 -0.44 12.54
CA ASN A 122 16.05 -1.09 13.38
C ASN A 122 15.72 -1.04 14.89
N GLN A 123 14.48 -1.35 15.25
CA GLN A 123 14.01 -1.26 16.62
C GLN A 123 14.09 -2.62 17.32
N ASN A 124 14.61 -2.63 18.57
CA ASN A 124 14.48 -3.75 19.47
C ASN A 124 13.12 -3.70 20.16
N LEU A 125 12.30 -4.69 19.93
CA LEU A 125 10.91 -4.70 20.44
C LEU A 125 10.82 -4.65 21.97
N THR A 126 11.75 -5.28 22.69
CA THR A 126 11.80 -5.25 24.16
C THR A 126 12.18 -3.86 24.67
N GLU A 127 13.14 -3.21 24.02
CA GLU A 127 13.55 -1.83 24.33
C GLU A 127 12.41 -0.86 24.04
N LEU A 128 11.72 -1.00 22.87
CA LEU A 128 10.56 -0.20 22.53
C LEU A 128 9.46 -0.27 23.59
N GLU A 129 9.13 -1.47 24.09
CA GLU A 129 8.16 -1.63 25.16
C GLU A 129 8.58 -0.87 26.41
N ALA A 130 9.86 -0.97 26.79
CA ALA A 130 10.40 -0.28 27.95
C ALA A 130 10.39 1.24 27.78
N GLU A 131 10.76 1.74 26.61
CA GLU A 131 10.73 3.18 26.29
C GLU A 131 9.32 3.77 26.31
N LEU A 132 8.36 3.12 25.68
CA LEU A 132 6.97 3.59 25.67
C LEU A 132 6.33 3.53 27.08
N LYS A 133 6.72 2.59 27.93
CA LYS A 133 6.29 2.53 29.35
C LYS A 133 6.76 3.72 30.18
N GLN A 134 7.77 4.46 29.75
CA GLN A 134 8.21 5.70 30.43
C GLN A 134 7.33 6.90 30.05
N ILE A 135 6.42 6.77 29.12
CA ILE A 135 5.56 7.85 28.63
C ILE A 135 4.14 7.66 29.20
N PRO A 136 3.72 8.46 30.20
CA PRO A 136 2.44 8.28 30.89
C PRO A 136 1.23 8.29 29.95
N ASP A 137 1.25 9.08 28.87
CA ASP A 137 0.16 9.15 27.89
C ASP A 137 0.03 7.80 27.13
N TYR A 138 1.12 7.18 26.73
CA TYR A 138 1.06 5.83 26.12
C TYR A 138 0.58 4.78 27.11
N VAL A 139 1.10 4.76 28.33
CA VAL A 139 0.65 3.82 29.37
C VAL A 139 -0.87 3.90 29.54
N LYS A 140 -1.41 5.13 29.67
CA LYS A 140 -2.85 5.35 29.78
C LYS A 140 -3.61 4.85 28.55
N ARG A 141 -3.15 5.16 27.35
CA ARG A 141 -3.83 4.79 26.10
C ARG A 141 -3.85 3.28 25.87
N PHE A 142 -2.72 2.61 26.08
CA PHE A 142 -2.65 1.15 25.95
C PHE A 142 -3.55 0.45 26.99
N LYS A 143 -3.58 0.95 28.23
CA LYS A 143 -4.51 0.42 29.25
C LYS A 143 -5.97 0.59 28.85
N VAL A 144 -6.33 1.73 28.21
CA VAL A 144 -7.69 1.97 27.70
C VAL A 144 -8.03 1.00 26.58
N VAL A 145 -7.13 0.83 25.60
CA VAL A 145 -7.41 0.05 24.37
C VAL A 145 -7.35 -1.46 24.63
N PHE A 146 -6.35 -1.93 25.39
CA PHE A 146 -6.07 -3.36 25.52
C PHE A 146 -6.29 -3.90 26.93
N GLY A 147 -6.53 -3.04 27.94
CA GLY A 147 -6.71 -3.45 29.34
C GLY A 147 -5.43 -3.92 30.02
N GLU A 148 -4.28 -3.83 29.34
CA GLU A 148 -3.01 -4.38 29.81
C GLU A 148 -1.83 -3.44 29.55
N GLU A 149 -0.64 -3.86 29.99
CA GLU A 149 0.62 -3.15 29.75
C GLU A 149 1.00 -3.11 28.27
N ILE A 150 1.91 -2.19 27.93
CA ILE A 150 2.45 -2.04 26.58
C ILE A 150 3.24 -3.30 26.21
N LYS A 151 2.83 -3.93 25.11
CA LYS A 151 3.50 -5.07 24.46
C LYS A 151 3.65 -4.80 22.97
N SER A 152 4.69 -5.32 22.36
CA SER A 152 4.95 -5.19 20.93
C SER A 152 3.76 -5.65 20.06
N ALA A 153 3.08 -6.74 20.48
CA ALA A 153 1.85 -7.21 19.81
C ALA A 153 0.73 -6.16 19.81
N ASN A 154 0.58 -5.36 20.87
CA ASN A 154 -0.44 -4.32 20.95
C ASN A 154 -0.04 -3.06 20.18
N ILE A 155 1.27 -2.79 20.07
CA ILE A 155 1.80 -1.72 19.21
C ILE A 155 1.40 -1.99 17.75
N VAL A 156 1.71 -3.18 17.22
CA VAL A 156 1.37 -3.51 15.82
C VAL A 156 -0.13 -3.63 15.59
N LYS A 157 -0.91 -4.10 16.58
CA LYS A 157 -2.38 -4.07 16.51
C LYS A 157 -2.93 -2.65 16.36
N SER A 158 -2.41 -1.69 17.12
CA SER A 158 -2.82 -0.29 17.00
C SER A 158 -2.45 0.28 15.63
N LEU A 159 -1.22 0.05 15.14
CA LEU A 159 -0.79 0.45 13.80
C LEU A 159 -1.71 -0.13 12.72
N ALA A 160 -2.08 -1.41 12.84
CA ALA A 160 -2.98 -2.08 11.91
C ALA A 160 -4.40 -1.47 11.93
N GLN A 161 -4.94 -1.13 13.12
CA GLN A 161 -6.24 -0.44 13.22
C GLN A 161 -6.21 0.89 12.45
N PHE A 162 -5.18 1.71 12.62
CA PHE A 162 -5.04 2.96 11.88
C PHE A 162 -4.93 2.72 10.36
N GLN A 163 -4.05 1.81 9.93
CA GLN A 163 -3.83 1.52 8.51
C GLN A 163 -5.11 1.01 7.81
N ARG A 164 -5.97 0.23 8.51
CA ARG A 164 -7.27 -0.20 7.96
C ARG A 164 -8.20 0.96 7.65
N THR A 165 -8.07 2.08 8.35
CA THR A 165 -8.90 3.28 8.11
C THR A 165 -8.42 4.13 6.94
N LEU A 166 -7.25 3.86 6.38
CA LEU A 166 -6.72 4.59 5.23
C LEU A 166 -7.47 4.18 3.96
N ILE A 167 -8.70 4.67 3.81
CA ILE A 167 -9.59 4.35 2.69
C ILE A 167 -9.61 5.52 1.71
N SER A 168 -9.28 5.23 0.45
CA SER A 168 -9.33 6.14 -0.69
C SER A 168 -10.48 5.71 -1.61
N ASP A 169 -11.62 6.36 -1.49
CA ASP A 169 -12.88 5.99 -2.13
C ASP A 169 -13.68 7.19 -2.67
N ASN A 170 -13.06 8.39 -2.71
CA ASN A 170 -13.74 9.64 -3.05
C ASN A 170 -13.04 10.43 -4.17
N ALA A 171 -12.40 9.73 -5.11
CA ALA A 171 -11.87 10.32 -6.33
C ALA A 171 -13.00 10.81 -7.26
N LYS A 172 -12.67 11.62 -8.28
CA LYS A 172 -13.64 12.07 -9.30
C LYS A 172 -14.38 10.88 -9.93
N TYR A 173 -13.68 9.81 -10.24
CA TYR A 173 -14.24 8.56 -10.76
C TYR A 173 -15.30 7.96 -9.82
N ASP A 174 -15.05 7.95 -8.50
CA ASP A 174 -15.98 7.38 -7.53
C ASP A 174 -17.28 8.15 -7.49
N LYS A 175 -17.21 9.48 -7.46
CA LYS A 175 -18.38 10.36 -7.52
C LYS A 175 -19.18 10.16 -8.81
N TYR A 176 -18.48 10.02 -9.95
CA TYR A 176 -19.11 9.71 -11.23
C TYR A 176 -19.88 8.38 -11.17
N ILE A 177 -19.29 7.31 -10.66
CA ILE A 177 -19.92 5.98 -10.56
C ILE A 177 -21.12 5.99 -9.61
N ARG A 178 -21.05 6.78 -8.52
CA ARG A 178 -22.16 6.91 -7.55
C ARG A 178 -23.20 7.96 -7.95
N ASN A 179 -23.01 8.65 -9.09
CA ASN A 179 -23.85 9.77 -9.53
C ASN A 179 -23.95 10.90 -8.47
N GLU A 180 -22.86 11.19 -7.79
CA GLU A 180 -22.80 12.20 -6.74
C GLU A 180 -22.41 13.59 -7.28
N ASP A 181 -22.99 14.63 -6.71
CA ASP A 181 -22.65 16.03 -6.95
C ASP A 181 -22.74 16.50 -8.42
N GLY A 182 -23.41 15.72 -9.30
CA GLY A 182 -23.46 15.98 -10.74
C GLY A 182 -22.09 15.84 -11.44
N VAL A 183 -21.15 15.13 -10.81
CA VAL A 183 -19.80 14.92 -11.37
C VAL A 183 -19.89 14.09 -12.66
N ILE A 184 -19.27 14.60 -13.72
CA ILE A 184 -19.12 13.90 -14.98
C ILE A 184 -17.65 13.71 -15.34
N LEU A 185 -17.36 12.64 -16.08
CA LEU A 185 -16.08 12.47 -16.76
C LEU A 185 -16.16 13.15 -18.14
N ASN A 186 -15.10 13.82 -18.54
CA ASN A 186 -15.01 14.37 -19.88
C ASN A 186 -14.73 13.26 -20.92
N ASP A 187 -14.82 13.59 -22.21
CA ASP A 187 -14.66 12.61 -23.31
C ASP A 187 -13.31 11.87 -23.26
N LEU A 188 -12.24 12.56 -22.88
CA LEU A 188 -10.91 11.96 -22.77
C LEU A 188 -10.80 11.01 -21.60
N GLU A 189 -11.38 11.36 -20.44
CA GLU A 189 -11.47 10.49 -19.27
C GLU A 189 -12.35 9.25 -19.54
N LEU A 190 -13.48 9.42 -20.24
CA LEU A 190 -14.34 8.30 -20.64
C LEU A 190 -13.63 7.36 -21.63
N ALA A 191 -12.92 7.90 -22.62
CA ALA A 191 -12.10 7.11 -23.53
C ALA A 191 -11.01 6.34 -22.78
N GLY A 192 -10.32 7.01 -21.84
CA GLY A 192 -9.30 6.40 -20.99
C GLY A 192 -9.86 5.30 -20.09
N MET A 193 -11.02 5.51 -19.48
CA MET A 193 -11.71 4.50 -18.66
C MET A 193 -11.98 3.23 -19.49
N LYS A 194 -12.47 3.37 -20.71
CA LYS A 194 -12.70 2.26 -21.63
C LYS A 194 -11.39 1.51 -21.93
N LEU A 195 -10.33 2.23 -22.27
CA LEU A 195 -9.03 1.66 -22.58
C LEU A 195 -8.42 0.91 -21.40
N VAL A 196 -8.48 1.47 -20.18
CA VAL A 196 -7.99 0.80 -18.96
C VAL A 196 -8.80 -0.48 -18.71
N LYS A 197 -10.12 -0.44 -18.90
CA LYS A 197 -10.96 -1.64 -18.79
C LYS A 197 -10.61 -2.71 -19.82
N GLU A 198 -10.29 -2.32 -21.05
CA GLU A 198 -9.99 -3.26 -22.13
C GLU A 198 -8.56 -3.82 -22.05
N LYS A 199 -7.58 -2.98 -21.68
CA LYS A 199 -6.16 -3.30 -21.80
C LYS A 199 -5.48 -3.66 -20.47
N CYS A 200 -6.03 -3.20 -19.34
CA CYS A 200 -5.36 -3.32 -18.04
C CYS A 200 -6.15 -4.14 -17.00
N ALA A 201 -7.46 -4.39 -17.23
CA ALA A 201 -8.32 -5.01 -16.22
C ALA A 201 -8.07 -6.51 -16.01
N SER A 202 -7.19 -7.15 -16.76
CA SER A 202 -6.72 -8.52 -16.44
C SER A 202 -6.03 -8.60 -15.08
N CYS A 203 -5.39 -7.51 -14.65
CA CYS A 203 -4.70 -7.36 -13.37
C CYS A 203 -5.30 -6.21 -12.54
N HIS A 204 -5.56 -5.07 -13.16
CA HIS A 204 -6.08 -3.86 -12.51
C HIS A 204 -7.60 -3.78 -12.59
N SER A 205 -8.30 -4.73 -11.92
CA SER A 205 -9.75 -4.90 -12.01
C SER A 205 -10.52 -4.36 -10.80
N GLY A 206 -11.85 -4.29 -10.96
CA GLY A 206 -12.79 -3.92 -9.91
C GLY A 206 -12.67 -2.47 -9.44
N ALA A 207 -13.39 -2.14 -8.37
CA ALA A 207 -13.42 -0.81 -7.79
C ALA A 207 -12.09 -0.40 -7.15
N LEU A 208 -11.28 -1.37 -6.76
CA LEU A 208 -9.96 -1.15 -6.18
C LEU A 208 -8.86 -0.99 -7.24
N PHE A 209 -9.15 -1.26 -8.52
CA PHE A 209 -8.19 -1.27 -9.60
C PHE A 209 -6.95 -2.13 -9.31
N THR A 210 -7.18 -3.28 -8.71
CA THR A 210 -6.22 -4.35 -8.45
C THR A 210 -6.99 -5.64 -8.21
N ASP A 211 -6.47 -6.75 -8.70
CA ASP A 211 -6.95 -8.09 -8.35
C ASP A 211 -6.29 -8.64 -7.07
N ASN A 212 -5.35 -7.87 -6.50
CA ASN A 212 -4.52 -8.28 -5.36
C ASN A 212 -3.69 -9.56 -5.60
N GLN A 213 -3.59 -10.05 -6.84
CA GLN A 213 -2.79 -11.22 -7.19
C GLN A 213 -1.35 -10.82 -7.55
N TYR A 214 -0.56 -11.82 -7.97
CA TYR A 214 0.86 -11.67 -8.27
C TYR A 214 1.12 -12.00 -9.72
N HIS A 215 1.73 -11.08 -10.45
CA HIS A 215 1.99 -11.20 -11.87
C HIS A 215 3.45 -10.85 -12.19
N ASN A 216 4.01 -11.56 -13.14
CA ASN A 216 5.25 -11.14 -13.77
C ASN A 216 4.92 -10.27 -14.96
N ASN A 217 5.18 -8.98 -14.81
CA ASN A 217 4.88 -7.96 -15.82
C ASN A 217 6.03 -7.73 -16.82
N GLY A 218 7.03 -8.61 -16.82
CA GLY A 218 8.11 -8.55 -17.79
C GLY A 218 9.09 -7.40 -17.61
N LEU A 219 9.32 -6.94 -16.39
CA LEU A 219 10.34 -5.94 -16.10
C LEU A 219 11.75 -6.48 -16.33
N ASP A 220 11.97 -7.76 -16.03
CA ASP A 220 13.27 -8.43 -16.11
C ASP A 220 13.15 -9.77 -16.82
N ALA A 221 14.19 -10.15 -17.56
CA ALA A 221 14.29 -11.43 -18.25
C ALA A 221 14.79 -12.55 -17.31
N SER A 222 15.50 -12.18 -16.23
CA SER A 222 16.08 -13.08 -15.25
C SER A 222 15.99 -12.51 -13.84
N PHE A 223 16.05 -13.36 -12.83
CA PHE A 223 15.80 -12.99 -11.44
C PHE A 223 16.94 -13.53 -10.57
N SER A 224 17.77 -12.62 -10.04
CA SER A 224 18.86 -12.95 -9.13
C SER A 224 18.33 -13.50 -7.80
N ASP A 225 19.10 -14.38 -7.17
CA ASP A 225 18.90 -14.85 -5.80
C ASP A 225 19.66 -14.00 -4.75
N ASP A 226 20.36 -12.96 -5.20
CA ASP A 226 21.02 -12.00 -4.32
C ASP A 226 20.04 -11.41 -3.30
N HIS A 227 20.58 -10.90 -2.18
CA HIS A 227 19.81 -10.25 -1.12
C HIS A 227 18.61 -11.11 -0.66
N GLU A 228 18.88 -12.37 -0.33
CA GLU A 228 17.84 -13.32 0.13
C GLU A 228 16.73 -13.54 -0.91
N GLY A 229 17.04 -13.45 -2.19
CA GLY A 229 16.10 -13.66 -3.28
C GLY A 229 15.04 -12.56 -3.43
N ILE A 230 15.32 -11.34 -2.96
CA ILE A 230 14.34 -10.24 -3.03
C ILE A 230 13.92 -9.92 -4.47
N PHE A 231 14.82 -10.14 -5.45
CA PHE A 231 14.55 -9.94 -6.88
C PHE A 231 13.71 -11.06 -7.50
N GLN A 232 13.53 -12.18 -6.79
CA GLN A 232 12.71 -13.31 -7.25
C GLN A 232 11.21 -13.12 -7.00
N GLY A 233 10.80 -12.03 -6.34
CA GLY A 233 9.41 -11.70 -6.09
C GLY A 233 8.70 -12.76 -5.23
N ARG A 234 7.50 -13.15 -5.65
CA ARG A 234 6.65 -14.11 -4.94
C ARG A 234 7.31 -15.45 -4.68
N PHE A 235 8.23 -15.89 -5.55
CA PHE A 235 8.96 -17.16 -5.40
C PHE A 235 9.68 -17.27 -4.05
N ARG A 236 10.30 -16.20 -3.54
CA ARG A 236 10.99 -16.23 -2.23
C ARG A 236 10.07 -16.58 -1.05
N VAL A 237 8.75 -16.44 -1.22
CA VAL A 237 7.74 -16.74 -0.20
C VAL A 237 7.15 -18.14 -0.40
N THR A 238 6.90 -18.53 -1.65
CA THR A 238 6.18 -19.78 -1.97
C THR A 238 7.08 -20.94 -2.34
N PHE A 239 8.31 -20.66 -2.78
CA PHE A 239 9.24 -21.64 -3.40
C PHE A 239 8.63 -22.37 -4.61
N ASN A 240 7.53 -21.85 -5.18
CA ASN A 240 6.93 -22.38 -6.39
C ASN A 240 7.60 -21.75 -7.62
N PRO A 241 8.24 -22.55 -8.52
CA PRO A 241 8.90 -22.02 -9.71
C PRO A 241 7.99 -21.16 -10.62
N ASN A 242 6.68 -21.42 -10.61
CA ASN A 242 5.72 -20.62 -11.36
C ASN A 242 5.54 -19.19 -10.80
N ASP A 243 6.04 -18.91 -9.59
CA ASP A 243 5.92 -17.60 -8.96
C ASP A 243 7.19 -16.75 -9.10
N LEU A 244 8.20 -17.25 -9.79
CA LEU A 244 9.45 -16.54 -10.03
C LEU A 244 9.21 -15.24 -10.81
N GLY A 245 9.69 -14.11 -10.26
CA GLY A 245 9.55 -12.78 -10.85
C GLY A 245 8.14 -12.19 -10.79
N LYS A 246 7.20 -12.81 -10.06
CA LYS A 246 5.88 -12.24 -9.84
C LYS A 246 5.87 -11.27 -8.66
N PHE A 247 5.20 -10.15 -8.84
CA PHE A 247 4.98 -9.14 -7.83
C PHE A 247 3.50 -8.80 -7.73
N LYS A 248 3.08 -8.33 -6.54
CA LYS A 248 1.69 -7.95 -6.28
C LYS A 248 1.24 -6.82 -7.20
N THR A 249 0.06 -6.96 -7.79
CA THR A 249 -0.57 -5.88 -8.56
C THR A 249 -0.91 -4.71 -7.65
N PRO A 250 -0.29 -3.53 -7.81
CA PRO A 250 -0.69 -2.34 -7.07
C PRO A 250 -2.00 -1.78 -7.60
N SER A 251 -2.72 -1.04 -6.76
CA SER A 251 -3.90 -0.30 -7.21
C SER A 251 -3.52 0.83 -8.17
N LEU A 252 -4.35 1.10 -9.20
CA LEU A 252 -4.22 2.32 -10.01
C LEU A 252 -4.82 3.56 -9.33
N ARG A 253 -5.48 3.42 -8.19
CA ARG A 253 -5.94 4.58 -7.43
C ARG A 253 -4.75 5.41 -6.98
N ASN A 254 -4.89 6.72 -7.05
CA ASN A 254 -3.84 7.67 -6.70
C ASN A 254 -2.52 7.51 -7.49
N VAL A 255 -2.49 6.69 -8.54
CA VAL A 255 -1.26 6.37 -9.26
C VAL A 255 -0.53 7.61 -9.77
N MET A 256 -1.25 8.67 -10.14
CA MET A 256 -0.65 9.92 -10.64
C MET A 256 0.15 10.72 -9.60
N VAL A 257 0.03 10.38 -8.32
CA VAL A 257 0.77 11.04 -7.22
C VAL A 257 1.75 10.10 -6.51
N THR A 258 1.90 8.85 -6.98
CA THR A 258 2.71 7.82 -6.32
C THR A 258 3.95 7.41 -7.10
N ALA A 259 4.44 8.28 -8.00
CA ALA A 259 5.73 8.06 -8.66
C ALA A 259 6.87 7.99 -7.62
N PRO A 260 7.96 7.24 -7.90
CA PRO A 260 8.21 6.41 -9.09
C PRO A 260 7.49 5.05 -9.05
N TYR A 261 7.49 4.31 -10.14
CA TYR A 261 6.66 3.13 -10.35
C TYR A 261 7.45 1.84 -10.38
N MET A 262 6.73 0.72 -10.24
CA MET A 262 7.17 -0.66 -10.13
C MET A 262 7.73 -0.99 -8.74
N HIS A 263 8.00 -2.25 -8.49
CA HIS A 263 8.47 -2.75 -7.20
C HIS A 263 9.86 -2.21 -6.78
N ASP A 264 10.62 -1.70 -7.73
CA ASP A 264 11.96 -1.12 -7.55
C ASP A 264 12.04 0.38 -7.92
N GLY A 265 10.90 0.98 -8.27
CA GLY A 265 10.83 2.41 -8.58
C GLY A 265 11.57 2.84 -9.83
N ARG A 266 11.83 1.94 -10.80
CA ARG A 266 12.67 2.25 -11.98
C ARG A 266 12.07 3.25 -12.95
N PHE A 267 10.76 3.44 -12.98
CA PHE A 267 10.08 4.38 -13.88
C PHE A 267 9.61 5.63 -13.13
N ASN A 268 10.00 6.79 -13.64
CA ASN A 268 9.67 8.07 -13.01
C ASN A 268 8.33 8.65 -13.47
N THR A 269 7.83 8.23 -14.62
CA THR A 269 6.61 8.77 -15.22
C THR A 269 5.64 7.65 -15.63
N ILE A 270 4.35 7.99 -15.72
CA ILE A 270 3.35 7.08 -16.29
C ILE A 270 3.62 6.81 -17.78
N ASP A 271 4.23 7.74 -18.49
CA ASP A 271 4.64 7.51 -19.88
C ASP A 271 5.67 6.37 -19.98
N ASP A 272 6.66 6.32 -19.08
CA ASP A 272 7.64 5.22 -19.00
C ASP A 272 6.95 3.87 -18.74
N VAL A 273 5.95 3.85 -17.84
CA VAL A 273 5.14 2.66 -17.53
C VAL A 273 4.35 2.20 -18.77
N LEU A 274 3.69 3.12 -19.46
CA LEU A 274 2.92 2.81 -20.66
C LEU A 274 3.82 2.39 -21.83
N ASP A 275 5.04 2.95 -21.94
CA ASP A 275 6.05 2.53 -22.90
C ASP A 275 6.56 1.12 -22.62
N HIS A 276 6.79 0.80 -21.33
CA HIS A 276 7.14 -0.55 -20.92
C HIS A 276 6.08 -1.56 -21.36
N TYR A 277 4.79 -1.32 -21.01
CA TYR A 277 3.71 -2.22 -21.42
C TYR A 277 3.50 -2.27 -22.93
N ASN A 278 3.79 -1.20 -23.64
CA ASN A 278 3.63 -1.16 -25.10
C ASN A 278 4.71 -1.98 -25.84
N SER A 279 5.98 -1.90 -25.41
CA SER A 279 7.10 -2.45 -26.18
C SER A 279 8.35 -2.81 -25.35
N GLY A 280 8.33 -2.59 -24.04
CA GLY A 280 9.49 -2.81 -23.15
C GLY A 280 9.49 -4.15 -22.40
N ILE A 281 8.47 -4.97 -22.61
CA ILE A 281 8.29 -6.23 -21.86
C ILE A 281 9.39 -7.24 -22.23
N GLN A 282 10.06 -7.75 -21.19
CA GLN A 282 11.06 -8.81 -21.31
C GLN A 282 10.38 -10.18 -21.22
N ALA A 283 10.74 -11.07 -22.17
CA ALA A 283 10.24 -12.43 -22.15
C ALA A 283 10.92 -13.25 -21.06
N SER A 284 10.13 -14.01 -20.29
CA SER A 284 10.61 -14.99 -19.32
C SER A 284 9.62 -16.15 -19.21
N ALA A 285 10.03 -17.24 -18.56
CA ALA A 285 9.19 -18.44 -18.43
C ALA A 285 7.87 -18.17 -17.70
N THR A 286 7.87 -17.24 -16.73
CA THR A 286 6.75 -16.90 -15.86
C THR A 286 6.02 -15.64 -16.28
N LEU A 287 6.38 -15.00 -17.41
CA LEU A 287 5.69 -13.83 -17.95
C LEU A 287 4.17 -14.08 -18.00
N ASP A 288 3.37 -13.11 -17.53
CA ASP A 288 1.93 -13.25 -17.50
C ASP A 288 1.34 -13.49 -18.89
N GLN A 289 0.34 -14.36 -18.98
CA GLN A 289 -0.28 -14.72 -20.25
C GLN A 289 -1.00 -13.55 -20.93
N SER A 290 -1.57 -12.64 -20.15
CA SER A 290 -2.24 -11.45 -20.69
C SER A 290 -1.30 -10.53 -21.47
N LEU A 291 0.02 -10.65 -21.24
CA LEU A 291 1.06 -9.85 -21.90
C LEU A 291 1.69 -10.57 -23.10
N LYS A 292 1.33 -11.84 -23.35
CA LYS A 292 1.85 -12.66 -24.48
C LYS A 292 0.98 -12.56 -25.74
N GLN A 293 0.18 -11.51 -25.90
CA GLN A 293 -0.92 -11.45 -26.86
C GLN A 293 -0.54 -11.56 -28.35
N ASN A 294 0.72 -11.36 -28.72
CA ASN A 294 1.14 -11.43 -30.11
C ASN A 294 2.25 -12.46 -30.31
N ALA A 295 2.08 -13.33 -31.31
CA ALA A 295 3.11 -14.27 -31.72
C ALA A 295 4.38 -13.52 -32.14
N GLY A 296 5.34 -13.38 -31.22
CA GLY A 296 6.67 -12.81 -31.49
C GLY A 296 7.09 -11.67 -30.60
N ASN A 297 6.22 -10.76 -30.18
CA ASN A 297 6.57 -9.64 -29.29
C ASN A 297 5.54 -9.51 -28.16
N PRO A 298 5.92 -9.74 -26.89
CA PRO A 298 5.04 -9.48 -25.76
C PRO A 298 4.77 -7.97 -25.65
N GLY A 299 3.56 -7.62 -25.24
CA GLY A 299 3.18 -6.23 -25.00
C GLY A 299 1.72 -5.95 -25.30
N ILE A 300 1.28 -4.76 -24.90
CA ILE A 300 -0.06 -4.25 -25.11
C ILE A 300 0.06 -3.04 -26.05
N PRO A 301 -0.40 -3.11 -27.31
CA PRO A 301 -0.32 -1.97 -28.23
C PRO A 301 -1.04 -0.74 -27.65
N ILE A 302 -0.32 0.36 -27.48
CA ILE A 302 -0.85 1.62 -26.94
C ILE A 302 -0.33 2.76 -27.81
N SER A 303 -1.22 3.40 -28.57
CA SER A 303 -0.89 4.58 -29.37
C SER A 303 -0.68 5.84 -28.51
N SER A 304 -0.07 6.88 -29.08
CA SER A 304 0.12 8.15 -28.38
C SER A 304 -1.20 8.80 -27.93
N THR A 305 -2.26 8.67 -28.75
CA THR A 305 -3.59 9.18 -28.40
C THR A 305 -4.20 8.39 -27.25
N GLU A 306 -4.05 7.07 -27.26
CA GLU A 306 -4.53 6.21 -26.15
C GLU A 306 -3.78 6.49 -24.84
N LYS A 307 -2.47 6.77 -24.89
CA LYS A 307 -1.70 7.19 -23.70
C LYS A 307 -2.28 8.46 -23.07
N LEU A 308 -2.63 9.46 -23.88
CA LEU A 308 -3.26 10.69 -23.36
C LEU A 308 -4.59 10.40 -22.66
N ALA A 309 -5.44 9.56 -23.27
CA ALA A 309 -6.72 9.17 -22.69
C ALA A 309 -6.54 8.36 -21.40
N ILE A 310 -5.65 7.38 -21.40
CA ILE A 310 -5.33 6.58 -20.20
C ILE A 310 -4.87 7.49 -19.06
N LYS A 311 -3.91 8.38 -19.30
CA LYS A 311 -3.41 9.32 -18.28
C LYS A 311 -4.52 10.25 -17.76
N SER A 312 -5.41 10.71 -18.63
CA SER A 312 -6.56 11.52 -18.21
C SER A 312 -7.47 10.77 -17.25
N PHE A 313 -7.78 9.50 -17.55
CA PHE A 313 -8.56 8.66 -16.64
C PHE A 313 -7.83 8.35 -15.34
N LEU A 314 -6.53 8.01 -15.39
CA LEU A 314 -5.74 7.77 -14.19
C LEU A 314 -5.71 9.00 -13.27
N SER A 315 -5.73 10.22 -13.84
CA SER A 315 -5.88 11.46 -13.04
C SER A 315 -7.22 11.53 -12.32
N ALA A 316 -8.30 11.04 -12.93
CA ALA A 316 -9.62 10.98 -12.30
C ALA A 316 -9.70 9.96 -11.15
N LEU A 317 -8.70 9.08 -10.98
CA LEU A 317 -8.57 8.15 -9.86
C LEU A 317 -7.81 8.75 -8.66
N THR A 318 -7.34 9.99 -8.76
CA THR A 318 -6.68 10.68 -7.62
C THR A 318 -7.72 11.18 -6.63
N ASP A 319 -7.61 10.72 -5.39
CA ASP A 319 -8.49 11.14 -4.29
C ASP A 319 -7.84 12.26 -3.48
N HIS A 320 -8.14 13.50 -3.87
CA HIS A 320 -7.64 14.69 -3.20
C HIS A 320 -8.17 14.84 -1.77
N THR A 321 -9.31 14.23 -1.45
CA THR A 321 -9.86 14.26 -0.10
C THR A 321 -9.08 13.33 0.82
N PHE A 322 -8.64 12.18 0.32
CA PHE A 322 -7.82 11.22 1.05
C PHE A 322 -6.44 11.79 1.39
N ILE A 323 -5.71 12.28 0.40
CA ILE A 323 -4.33 12.77 0.59
C ILE A 323 -4.24 14.04 1.45
N ASN A 324 -5.37 14.74 1.67
CA ASN A 324 -5.46 15.96 2.50
C ASN A 324 -6.30 15.77 3.77
N ASN A 325 -6.75 14.55 4.09
CA ASN A 325 -7.65 14.30 5.21
C ASN A 325 -6.96 14.50 6.55
N LYS A 326 -7.41 15.48 7.33
CA LYS A 326 -6.86 15.78 8.66
C LYS A 326 -6.95 14.60 9.64
N LYS A 327 -7.89 13.68 9.45
CA LYS A 327 -8.02 12.47 10.29
C LYS A 327 -6.84 11.52 10.13
N PHE A 328 -6.11 11.61 9.02
CA PHE A 328 -4.95 10.78 8.74
C PHE A 328 -3.61 11.50 8.96
N SER A 329 -3.63 12.82 9.18
CA SER A 329 -2.42 13.62 9.36
C SER A 329 -1.80 13.42 10.75
N ASN A 330 -0.57 13.91 10.92
CA ASN A 330 0.12 13.89 12.20
C ASN A 330 -0.79 14.50 13.29
N PRO A 331 -1.03 13.79 14.40
CA PRO A 331 -1.89 14.26 15.50
C PRO A 331 -1.21 15.27 16.43
N ASN A 332 0.10 15.52 16.28
CA ASN A 332 0.91 16.40 17.15
C ASN A 332 1.12 17.78 16.52
#